data_5c70798a878689dc1fa97344f8745c4f
#
_entry.id   5c70798a878689dc1fa97344f8745c4f
#
_cell.length_a   1.000
_cell.length_b   1.000
_cell.length_c   1.000
_cell.angle_alpha   90.00
_cell.angle_beta   90.00
_cell.angle_gamma   90.00
#
_symmetry.space_group_name_H-M   'P 1'
#
loop_
_entity.id
_entity.type
_entity.pdbx_description
1 polymer ?
#
loop_
_entity_poly.entity_id
_entity_poly.type
_entity_poly.pdbx_seq_one_letter_code
_entity_poly.pdbx_strand_id
1 'polypeptide(L)'
;MSTRRNVLIVTAAALAGGAAGSMGALGQVRTVAQGTAPGAERLGLKGYDPVAYFTLSTPTPGVAEYEIVHDGVRYRFANARHLELFKANPDKYAPQFGGSCAMNMSNGVRREADPSIWMISNGNLYVFAGAGGAERFRQNPDTAAARAATNWKTLKNTPSQ
;
A
#
# COMPACT_ATOMS: atom_id res chain seq x y z
N MET A 1 -43.28 7.09 -32.84
CA MET A 1 -42.41 7.71 -33.85
C MET A 1 -41.05 7.08 -33.79
N SER A 2 -40.73 6.38 -34.86
CA SER A 2 -39.56 5.51 -35.05
C SER A 2 -38.37 6.30 -35.55
N THR A 3 -37.16 6.08 -35.09
CA THR A 3 -35.95 6.45 -35.83
C THR A 3 -34.80 5.51 -35.41
N ARG A 4 -34.61 4.51 -36.08
CA ARG A 4 -33.63 3.92 -37.03
C ARG A 4 -32.18 3.97 -36.54
N ARG A 5 -31.69 2.80 -36.25
CA ARG A 5 -30.31 2.34 -36.20
C ARG A 5 -29.60 2.55 -37.52
N ASN A 6 -28.37 3.06 -37.50
CA ASN A 6 -27.42 2.88 -38.61
C ASN A 6 -26.26 2.02 -38.13
N VAL A 7 -26.26 0.81 -38.67
CA VAL A 7 -25.13 -0.12 -38.62
C VAL A 7 -24.32 0.12 -39.88
N LEU A 8 -23.06 0.50 -39.73
CA LEU A 8 -22.09 0.51 -40.83
C LEU A 8 -21.21 -0.74 -40.70
N ILE A 9 -21.47 -1.66 -41.61
CA ILE A 9 -20.63 -2.84 -41.89
C ILE A 9 -19.56 -2.39 -42.89
N VAL A 10 -18.29 -2.49 -42.53
CA VAL A 10 -17.19 -2.39 -43.48
C VAL A 10 -16.57 -3.76 -43.64
N THR A 11 -16.78 -4.32 -44.79
CA THR A 11 -16.30 -5.60 -45.27
C THR A 11 -14.81 -5.56 -45.61
N ALA A 12 -14.16 -6.67 -45.30
CA ALA A 12 -12.78 -7.02 -45.55
C ALA A 12 -12.40 -7.09 -47.03
N ALA A 13 -11.16 -6.79 -47.36
CA ALA A 13 -10.46 -7.33 -48.53
C ALA A 13 -9.08 -7.82 -48.11
N ALA A 14 -8.86 -9.08 -48.27
CA ALA A 14 -7.59 -9.77 -48.14
C ALA A 14 -6.76 -9.59 -49.42
N LEU A 15 -5.46 -9.36 -49.27
CA LEU A 15 -4.48 -9.74 -50.31
C LEU A 15 -3.22 -10.29 -49.66
N ALA A 16 -2.89 -11.48 -50.11
CA ALA A 16 -1.75 -12.27 -49.68
C ALA A 16 -0.46 -11.80 -50.41
N GLY A 17 0.65 -12.01 -49.74
CA GLY A 17 1.97 -11.90 -50.40
C GLY A 17 3.13 -11.88 -49.42
N GLY A 18 3.73 -13.04 -49.17
CA GLY A 18 5.14 -13.32 -49.41
C GLY A 18 6.19 -13.04 -48.32
N ALA A 19 6.73 -14.15 -47.82
CA ALA A 19 8.14 -14.44 -47.56
C ALA A 19 8.87 -13.82 -46.32
N ALA A 20 9.18 -14.77 -45.42
CA ALA A 20 10.47 -15.02 -44.76
C ALA A 20 11.27 -13.85 -44.14
N GLY A 21 11.45 -13.96 -42.84
CA GLY A 21 12.40 -13.15 -42.06
C GLY A 21 12.34 -13.50 -40.60
N SER A 22 12.88 -14.66 -40.23
CA SER A 22 13.19 -15.05 -38.87
C SER A 22 14.21 -14.08 -38.28
N MET A 23 13.88 -13.40 -37.19
CA MET A 23 14.90 -12.96 -36.24
C MET A 23 14.21 -12.63 -34.90
N GLY A 24 14.71 -13.30 -33.86
CA GLY A 24 14.20 -13.34 -32.53
C GLY A 24 14.03 -11.96 -31.88
N ALA A 25 12.83 -11.70 -31.46
CA ALA A 25 12.55 -10.67 -30.48
C ALA A 25 12.97 -11.20 -29.10
N LEU A 26 14.18 -10.87 -28.69
CA LEU A 26 14.60 -10.93 -27.29
C LEU A 26 13.57 -10.09 -26.51
N GLY A 27 12.74 -10.79 -25.74
CA GLY A 27 11.81 -10.17 -24.83
C GLY A 27 12.56 -9.26 -23.88
N GLN A 28 12.46 -7.97 -24.11
CA GLN A 28 12.86 -7.00 -23.10
C GLN A 28 11.91 -7.17 -21.93
N VAL A 29 12.43 -7.79 -20.86
CA VAL A 29 11.83 -7.70 -19.54
C VAL A 29 11.86 -6.21 -19.17
N ARG A 30 10.76 -5.52 -19.43
CA ARG A 30 10.55 -4.19 -18.88
C ARG A 30 10.43 -4.37 -17.39
N THR A 31 11.53 -4.13 -16.69
CA THR A 31 11.49 -3.82 -15.27
C THR A 31 10.66 -2.55 -15.14
N VAL A 32 9.38 -2.71 -14.86
CA VAL A 32 8.50 -1.59 -14.53
C VAL A 32 9.01 -1.11 -13.17
N ALA A 33 9.81 -0.05 -13.18
CA ALA A 33 10.01 0.75 -11.98
C ALA A 33 8.62 1.15 -11.50
N GLN A 34 8.16 0.58 -10.39
CA GLN A 34 6.89 0.93 -9.77
C GLN A 34 7.02 2.32 -9.12
N GLY A 35 7.13 3.34 -9.96
CA GLY A 35 6.79 4.70 -9.59
C GLY A 35 5.28 4.73 -9.43
N THR A 36 4.81 4.81 -8.19
CA THR A 36 3.39 4.95 -7.88
C THR A 36 2.89 6.23 -8.55
N ALA A 37 2.03 6.11 -9.56
CA ALA A 37 1.40 7.27 -10.18
C ALA A 37 0.66 8.07 -9.10
N PRO A 38 0.59 9.42 -9.21
CA PRO A 38 -0.20 10.23 -8.30
C PRO A 38 -1.65 9.73 -8.30
N GLY A 39 -2.14 9.23 -7.15
CA GLY A 39 -3.46 8.61 -7.01
C GLY A 39 -3.47 7.08 -6.99
N ALA A 40 -2.34 6.40 -7.22
CA ALA A 40 -2.26 4.96 -7.01
C ALA A 40 -2.27 4.63 -5.51
N GLU A 41 -3.19 3.77 -5.11
CA GLU A 41 -3.33 3.31 -3.74
C GLU A 41 -2.05 2.58 -3.29
N ARG A 42 -1.44 3.09 -2.25
CA ARG A 42 -0.22 2.52 -1.69
C ARG A 42 -0.53 1.24 -0.92
N LEU A 43 0.25 0.17 -1.12
CA LEU A 43 0.15 -1.04 -0.31
C LEU A 43 0.71 -0.76 1.10
N GLY A 44 -0.17 -0.80 2.10
CA GLY A 44 0.16 -0.60 3.51
C GLY A 44 0.97 -1.76 4.08
N LEU A 45 1.90 -1.47 4.98
CA LEU A 45 2.71 -2.47 5.69
C LEU A 45 3.37 -3.49 4.74
N LYS A 46 3.68 -3.10 3.50
CA LYS A 46 4.21 -4.02 2.46
C LYS A 46 3.37 -5.30 2.28
N GLY A 47 2.07 -5.23 2.56
CA GLY A 47 1.14 -6.35 2.46
C GLY A 47 1.02 -7.22 3.71
N TYR A 48 1.61 -6.83 4.83
CA TYR A 48 1.38 -7.48 6.11
C TYR A 48 0.02 -7.08 6.69
N ASP A 49 -0.58 -8.00 7.43
CA ASP A 49 -1.91 -7.87 8.03
C ASP A 49 -1.89 -6.98 9.27
N PRO A 50 -2.54 -5.81 9.26
CA PRO A 50 -2.53 -4.89 10.41
C PRO A 50 -3.25 -5.46 11.64
N VAL A 51 -4.22 -6.34 11.48
CA VAL A 51 -4.97 -6.96 12.59
C VAL A 51 -4.12 -7.98 13.32
N ALA A 52 -3.21 -8.67 12.62
CA ALA A 52 -2.36 -9.70 13.20
C ALA A 52 -1.46 -9.18 14.32
N TYR A 53 -1.00 -7.93 14.26
CA TYR A 53 -0.21 -7.32 15.33
C TYR A 53 -0.94 -7.28 16.67
N PHE A 54 -2.27 -7.10 16.63
CA PHE A 54 -3.10 -7.05 17.83
C PHE A 54 -3.59 -8.42 18.28
N THR A 55 -3.87 -9.32 17.33
CA THR A 55 -4.50 -10.61 17.63
C THR A 55 -3.50 -11.73 17.82
N LEU A 56 -2.37 -11.68 17.12
CA LEU A 56 -1.34 -12.71 17.11
C LEU A 56 -0.01 -12.22 17.70
N SER A 57 0.12 -10.92 17.97
CA SER A 57 1.36 -10.27 18.44
C SER A 57 2.57 -10.58 17.53
N THR A 58 2.33 -10.74 16.23
CA THR A 58 3.36 -11.06 15.24
C THR A 58 3.02 -10.51 13.86
N PRO A 59 4.00 -9.99 13.12
CA PRO A 59 3.84 -9.64 11.73
C PRO A 59 3.44 -10.88 10.91
N THR A 60 2.29 -10.83 10.25
CA THR A 60 1.76 -11.93 9.46
C THR A 60 1.47 -11.44 8.04
N PRO A 61 1.96 -12.11 6.99
CA PRO A 61 1.63 -11.72 5.62
C PRO A 61 0.13 -11.80 5.35
N GLY A 62 -0.41 -10.77 4.71
CA GLY A 62 -1.76 -10.78 4.15
C GLY A 62 -1.76 -11.34 2.73
N VAL A 63 -2.94 -11.71 2.25
CA VAL A 63 -3.16 -12.21 0.88
C VAL A 63 -4.06 -11.26 0.09
N ALA A 64 -3.91 -11.24 -1.23
CA ALA A 64 -4.67 -10.33 -2.09
C ALA A 64 -6.18 -10.64 -2.12
N GLU A 65 -6.57 -11.85 -1.75
CA GLU A 65 -7.97 -12.26 -1.65
C GLU A 65 -8.73 -11.47 -0.56
N TYR A 66 -8.04 -11.09 0.52
CA TYR A 66 -8.63 -10.34 1.64
C TYR A 66 -7.97 -8.97 1.71
N GLU A 67 -8.50 -8.00 0.97
CA GLU A 67 -7.96 -6.63 0.98
C GLU A 67 -9.06 -5.58 1.05
N ILE A 68 -8.69 -4.41 1.53
CA ILE A 68 -9.53 -3.22 1.57
C ILE A 68 -8.69 -1.97 1.38
N VAL A 69 -9.29 -0.93 0.80
CA VAL A 69 -8.71 0.41 0.77
C VAL A 69 -9.31 1.24 1.90
N HIS A 70 -8.45 1.81 2.72
CA HIS A 70 -8.82 2.73 3.79
C HIS A 70 -7.85 3.91 3.81
N ASP A 71 -8.37 5.13 3.76
CA ASP A 71 -7.61 6.39 3.70
C ASP A 71 -6.53 6.41 2.60
N GLY A 72 -6.86 5.89 1.41
CA GLY A 72 -5.95 5.82 0.26
C GLY A 72 -4.80 4.82 0.41
N VAL A 73 -4.89 3.93 1.40
CA VAL A 73 -3.94 2.85 1.64
C VAL A 73 -4.65 1.51 1.48
N ARG A 74 -4.07 0.63 0.68
CA ARG A 74 -4.55 -0.74 0.49
C ARG A 74 -3.95 -1.64 1.56
N TYR A 75 -4.78 -2.26 2.37
CA TYR A 75 -4.39 -3.23 3.39
C TYR A 75 -4.76 -4.64 2.97
N ARG A 76 -3.91 -5.60 3.29
CA ARG A 76 -4.13 -7.03 3.09
C ARG A 76 -4.23 -7.75 4.43
N PHE A 77 -5.05 -8.80 4.47
CA PHE A 77 -5.32 -9.58 5.66
C PHE A 77 -5.00 -11.05 5.42
N ALA A 78 -4.60 -11.76 6.47
CA ALA A 78 -4.27 -13.17 6.40
C ALA A 78 -5.49 -14.05 6.17
N ASN A 79 -6.69 -13.56 6.55
CA ASN A 79 -7.95 -14.30 6.44
C ASN A 79 -9.17 -13.37 6.49
N ALA A 80 -10.32 -13.90 6.13
CA ALA A 80 -11.60 -13.18 6.12
C ALA A 80 -11.97 -12.58 7.48
N ARG A 81 -11.68 -13.28 8.60
CA ARG A 81 -11.99 -12.81 9.95
C ARG A 81 -11.23 -11.52 10.27
N HIS A 82 -9.96 -11.42 9.91
CA HIS A 82 -9.16 -10.20 10.12
C HIS A 82 -9.67 -9.05 9.26
N LEU A 83 -10.07 -9.30 8.02
CA LEU A 83 -10.73 -8.29 7.18
C LEU A 83 -11.99 -7.75 7.84
N GLU A 84 -12.85 -8.62 8.38
CA GLU A 84 -14.09 -8.19 9.06
C GLU A 84 -13.81 -7.42 10.36
N LEU A 85 -12.80 -7.82 11.14
CA LEU A 85 -12.37 -7.07 12.33
C LEU A 85 -11.89 -5.65 11.96
N PHE A 86 -11.13 -5.53 10.88
CA PHE A 86 -10.68 -4.23 10.38
C PHE A 86 -11.86 -3.36 9.92
N LYS A 87 -12.79 -3.91 9.14
CA LYS A 87 -14.00 -3.21 8.68
C LYS A 87 -14.84 -2.69 9.85
N ALA A 88 -14.95 -3.48 10.91
CA ALA A 88 -15.72 -3.11 12.10
C ALA A 88 -15.07 -1.95 12.89
N ASN A 89 -13.75 -1.85 12.91
CA ASN A 89 -13.04 -0.80 13.63
C ASN A 89 -11.67 -0.50 12.98
N PRO A 90 -11.65 0.20 11.85
CA PRO A 90 -10.41 0.52 11.15
C PRO A 90 -9.47 1.40 11.97
N ASP A 91 -9.98 2.33 12.75
CA ASP A 91 -9.18 3.24 13.59
C ASP A 91 -8.34 2.50 14.64
N LYS A 92 -8.86 1.36 15.12
CA LYS A 92 -8.13 0.49 16.05
C LYS A 92 -6.96 -0.22 15.40
N TYR A 93 -7.16 -0.70 14.19
CA TYR A 93 -6.22 -1.65 13.55
C TYR A 93 -5.31 -1.00 12.51
N ALA A 94 -5.71 0.12 11.91
CA ALA A 94 -4.86 0.81 10.95
C ALA A 94 -3.56 1.26 11.61
N PRO A 95 -2.40 1.02 10.96
CA PRO A 95 -1.14 1.53 11.48
C PRO A 95 -1.13 3.06 11.43
N GLN A 96 -0.56 3.67 12.44
CA GLN A 96 -0.40 5.12 12.46
C GLN A 96 0.43 5.60 11.26
N PHE A 97 0.14 6.79 10.78
CA PHE A 97 0.80 7.43 9.63
C PHE A 97 0.79 6.56 8.36
N GLY A 98 -0.31 5.79 8.18
CA GLY A 98 -0.49 4.87 7.06
C GLY A 98 0.61 3.82 6.94
N GLY A 99 1.26 3.43 8.05
CA GLY A 99 2.36 2.46 8.06
C GLY A 99 3.71 3.03 7.61
N SER A 100 3.88 4.36 7.62
CA SER A 100 5.20 4.99 7.49
C SER A 100 5.96 4.93 8.82
N CYS A 101 7.31 5.05 8.77
CA CYS A 101 8.12 5.02 9.97
C CYS A 101 7.76 6.15 10.94
N ALA A 102 7.26 5.80 12.12
CA ALA A 102 6.77 6.76 13.11
C ALA A 102 7.87 7.71 13.62
N MET A 103 9.09 7.21 13.85
CA MET A 103 10.20 8.05 14.30
C MET A 103 10.67 9.04 13.22
N ASN A 104 10.77 8.60 11.95
CA ASN A 104 11.09 9.51 10.85
C ASN A 104 9.96 10.53 10.66
N MET A 105 8.70 10.13 10.78
CA MET A 105 7.56 11.03 10.70
C MET A 105 7.61 12.09 11.81
N SER A 106 8.01 11.75 13.04
CA SER A 106 8.19 12.73 14.12
C SER A 106 9.29 13.76 13.82
N ASN A 107 10.23 13.43 12.96
CA ASN A 107 11.30 14.30 12.50
C ASN A 107 10.97 15.04 11.19
N GLY A 108 9.74 14.96 10.69
CA GLY A 108 9.31 15.64 9.48
C GLY A 108 9.75 14.95 8.18
N VAL A 109 10.07 13.66 8.23
CA VAL A 109 10.46 12.86 7.06
C VAL A 109 9.51 11.69 6.88
N ARG A 110 8.89 11.56 5.72
CA ARG A 110 8.13 10.38 5.36
C ARG A 110 9.05 9.29 4.82
N ARG A 111 9.15 8.18 5.53
CA ARG A 111 10.01 7.06 5.16
C ARG A 111 9.25 5.74 5.29
N GLU A 112 9.54 4.80 4.41
CA GLU A 112 9.02 3.44 4.51
C GLU A 112 9.49 2.76 5.79
N ALA A 113 8.61 1.94 6.35
CA ALA A 113 8.92 1.11 7.52
C ALA A 113 9.21 -0.33 7.14
N ASP A 114 9.89 -1.03 8.03
CA ASP A 114 9.98 -2.48 8.06
C ASP A 114 8.83 -3.02 8.92
N PRO A 115 7.89 -3.81 8.38
CA PRO A 115 6.77 -4.36 9.14
C PRO A 115 7.18 -5.26 10.31
N SER A 116 8.40 -5.78 10.32
CA SER A 116 8.93 -6.59 11.42
C SER A 116 9.38 -5.75 12.63
N ILE A 117 9.53 -4.44 12.47
CA ILE A 117 9.96 -3.52 13.53
C ILE A 117 8.77 -2.64 13.93
N TRP A 118 8.08 -3.05 14.97
CA TRP A 118 6.82 -2.47 15.37
C TRP A 118 6.65 -2.35 16.88
N MET A 119 5.68 -1.59 17.32
CA MET A 119 5.16 -1.59 18.68
C MET A 119 3.69 -1.16 18.71
N ILE A 120 2.97 -1.60 19.73
CA ILE A 120 1.68 -1.04 20.13
C ILE A 120 1.93 -0.16 21.35
N SER A 121 1.52 1.09 21.26
CA SER A 121 1.56 2.06 22.36
C SER A 121 0.23 2.79 22.45
N ASN A 122 -0.36 2.84 23.64
CA ASN A 122 -1.69 3.45 23.87
C ASN A 122 -2.76 2.93 22.89
N GLY A 123 -2.72 1.62 22.56
CA GLY A 123 -3.67 1.00 21.64
C GLY A 123 -3.43 1.27 20.15
N ASN A 124 -2.38 2.01 19.79
CA ASN A 124 -2.03 2.34 18.41
C ASN A 124 -0.85 1.53 17.90
N LEU A 125 -0.92 1.09 16.65
CA LEU A 125 0.16 0.38 15.97
C LEU A 125 1.13 1.37 15.32
N TYR A 126 2.39 1.31 15.69
CA TYR A 126 3.50 2.04 15.10
C TYR A 126 4.50 1.08 14.47
N VAL A 127 5.04 1.46 13.32
CA VAL A 127 6.08 0.72 12.60
C VAL A 127 7.30 1.62 12.35
N PHE A 128 8.47 1.02 12.19
CA PHE A 128 9.74 1.76 12.12
C PHE A 128 10.62 1.25 10.99
N ALA A 129 11.47 2.14 10.46
CA ALA A 129 12.44 1.77 9.42
C ALA A 129 13.66 1.01 9.96
N GLY A 130 13.85 0.98 11.29
CA GLY A 130 14.96 0.30 11.94
C GLY A 130 14.85 0.34 13.46
N ALA A 131 15.52 -0.61 14.12
CA ALA A 131 15.46 -0.80 15.57
C ALA A 131 15.85 0.44 16.38
N GLY A 132 16.87 1.18 15.93
CA GLY A 132 17.29 2.42 16.59
C GLY A 132 16.20 3.51 16.57
N GLY A 133 15.34 3.53 15.54
CA GLY A 133 14.17 4.40 15.48
C GLY A 133 13.10 3.99 16.49
N ALA A 134 12.82 2.70 16.57
CA ALA A 134 11.87 2.16 17.55
C ALA A 134 12.34 2.44 18.99
N GLU A 135 13.61 2.27 19.27
CA GLU A 135 14.16 2.54 20.61
C GLU A 135 14.03 4.02 21.01
N ARG A 136 14.38 4.96 20.12
CA ARG A 136 14.19 6.39 20.39
C ARG A 136 12.73 6.77 20.59
N PHE A 137 11.82 6.16 19.80
CA PHE A 137 10.38 6.39 19.97
C PHE A 137 9.88 5.89 21.32
N ARG A 138 10.37 4.73 21.80
CA ARG A 138 9.98 4.13 23.08
C ARG A 138 10.34 5.00 24.29
N GLN A 139 11.38 5.83 24.19
CA GLN A 139 11.80 6.72 25.28
C GLN A 139 10.77 7.81 25.60
N ASN A 140 10.06 8.32 24.58
CA ASN A 140 9.02 9.34 24.72
C ASN A 140 7.92 9.15 23.64
N PRO A 141 7.12 8.09 23.73
CA PRO A 141 6.18 7.71 22.67
C PRO A 141 5.11 8.78 22.43
N ASP A 142 4.56 9.38 23.47
CA ASP A 142 3.49 10.37 23.35
C ASP A 142 3.97 11.65 22.64
N THR A 143 5.14 12.15 23.03
CA THR A 143 5.74 13.33 22.38
C THR A 143 6.10 13.05 20.93
N ALA A 144 6.70 11.90 20.64
CA ALA A 144 7.07 11.51 19.29
C ALA A 144 5.83 11.29 18.42
N ALA A 145 4.78 10.65 18.94
CA ALA A 145 3.51 10.44 18.25
C ALA A 145 2.80 11.76 17.94
N ALA A 146 2.74 12.69 18.91
CA ALA A 146 2.13 14.00 18.70
C ALA A 146 2.82 14.82 17.60
N ARG A 147 4.17 14.83 17.60
CA ARG A 147 4.96 15.48 16.54
C ARG A 147 4.73 14.80 15.19
N ALA A 148 4.73 13.48 15.15
CA ALA A 148 4.46 12.72 13.93
C ALA A 148 3.05 13.00 13.40
N ALA A 149 2.03 13.09 14.25
CA ALA A 149 0.66 13.42 13.87
C ALA A 149 0.55 14.83 13.26
N THR A 150 1.30 15.80 13.79
CA THR A 150 1.38 17.14 13.23
C THR A 150 2.01 17.11 11.84
N ASN A 151 3.14 16.44 11.66
CA ASN A 151 3.84 16.34 10.40
C ASN A 151 3.04 15.51 9.36
N TRP A 152 2.29 14.51 9.81
CA TRP A 152 1.46 13.68 8.93
C TRP A 152 0.43 14.48 8.15
N LYS A 153 -0.14 15.54 8.74
CA LYS A 153 -1.13 16.40 8.07
C LYS A 153 -0.61 16.96 6.74
N THR A 154 0.68 17.25 6.66
CA THR A 154 1.31 17.80 5.45
C THR A 154 2.01 16.74 4.60
N LEU A 155 2.53 15.69 5.23
CA LEU A 155 3.37 14.70 4.54
C LEU A 155 2.63 13.47 4.02
N LYS A 156 1.35 13.26 4.38
CA LYS A 156 0.60 12.05 4.01
C LYS A 156 0.53 11.79 2.50
N ASN A 157 0.57 12.83 1.69
CA ASN A 157 0.49 12.75 0.23
C ASN A 157 1.85 12.92 -0.47
N THR A 158 2.95 13.06 0.28
CA THR A 158 4.29 13.15 -0.31
C THR A 158 4.85 11.76 -0.60
N PRO A 159 5.75 11.59 -1.58
CA PRO A 159 6.48 10.34 -1.76
C PRO A 159 7.26 9.95 -0.51
N SER A 160 7.39 8.64 -0.24
CA SER A 160 8.32 8.12 0.77
C SER A 160 9.75 8.22 0.25
N GLN A 161 10.68 8.55 1.14
CA GLN A 161 12.12 8.55 0.88
C GLN A 161 12.73 7.19 1.24
#